data_72d9ef755b539431803aa48cbd5214eb
#
_entry.id   72d9ef755b539431803aa48cbd5214eb
#
_cell.length_a   1.000
_cell.length_b   1.000
_cell.length_c   1.000
_cell.angle_alpha   90.00
_cell.angle_beta   90.00
_cell.angle_gamma   90.00
#
_symmetry.space_group_name_H-M   'P 1'
#
loop_
_entity.id
_entity.type
_entity.pdbx_description
1 polymer ?
#
loop_
_entity_poly.entity_id
_entity_poly.type
_entity_poly.pdbx_seq_one_letter_code
_entity_poly.pdbx_strand_id
1 'polypeptide(L)'
;MKQASRWVIILSLGAALLFSGALCAAAQVEPDPQAGKEDILAEWRLSSMAERLRMAMTLATLAVLSPTPATQRLHIQQVINLLEGAGGRHFVKHLASEEEVPGLLPDARTLSARLVKASLNQKVREPVLAAAKHTLSFLNLALEASLLGLRQRRLERAANDMLKTYAYLSAALGCESDPTNLGGVLALSRLLPLSPLAEDANEQP
;
A
#
# COMPACT_ATOMS: atom_id res chain seq x y z
N MET A 1 30.55 43.26 21.59
CA MET A 1 29.48 44.22 21.25
C MET A 1 28.24 43.37 21.00
N LYS A 2 27.32 43.20 21.96
CA LYS A 2 26.10 43.97 22.25
C LYS A 2 25.22 44.06 20.99
N GLN A 3 24.12 43.34 20.93
CA GLN A 3 22.74 43.67 21.31
C GLN A 3 21.85 42.46 21.02
N ALA A 4 21.09 41.84 21.84
CA ALA A 4 19.99 42.22 22.71
C ALA A 4 18.67 42.59 21.97
N SER A 5 17.64 41.84 22.35
CA SER A 5 16.21 42.18 22.39
C SER A 5 15.41 42.03 21.07
N ARG A 6 14.22 41.47 21.01
CA ARG A 6 13.04 41.72 21.85
C ARG A 6 11.97 40.64 21.68
N TRP A 7 11.42 40.23 22.79
CA TRP A 7 10.17 39.50 22.93
C TRP A 7 8.98 40.37 22.49
N VAL A 8 8.05 39.82 21.75
CA VAL A 8 6.69 40.34 21.68
C VAL A 8 5.73 39.19 21.98
N ILE A 9 5.18 39.27 23.22
CA ILE A 9 4.02 38.52 23.67
C ILE A 9 2.81 39.25 23.11
N ILE A 10 1.96 38.56 22.35
CA ILE A 10 0.60 39.02 22.10
C ILE A 10 -0.37 37.99 22.69
N LEU A 11 -0.89 38.36 23.84
CA LEU A 11 -2.13 37.85 24.43
C LEU A 11 -3.29 38.48 23.65
N SER A 12 -4.20 37.69 23.14
CA SER A 12 -5.55 38.14 22.82
C SER A 12 -6.58 37.14 23.30
N LEU A 13 -7.31 37.64 24.30
CA LEU A 13 -8.53 37.15 24.91
C LEU A 13 -9.65 36.91 23.88
N GLY A 14 -10.44 35.86 24.15
CA GLY A 14 -11.89 35.99 24.27
C GLY A 14 -12.72 35.82 23.02
N ALA A 15 -13.47 34.73 22.97
CA ALA A 15 -14.93 34.78 22.77
C ALA A 15 -15.54 33.38 22.97
N ALA A 16 -16.18 33.21 24.11
CA ALA A 16 -17.15 32.15 24.35
C ALA A 16 -18.40 32.43 23.50
N LEU A 17 -18.74 31.57 22.58
CA LEU A 17 -20.05 31.52 21.95
C LEU A 17 -20.76 30.22 22.36
N LEU A 18 -21.70 30.39 23.28
CA LEU A 18 -22.76 29.47 23.62
C LEU A 18 -23.61 29.20 22.37
N PHE A 19 -23.57 28.01 21.84
CA PHE A 19 -24.62 27.52 20.93
C PHE A 19 -25.41 26.46 21.65
N SER A 20 -26.60 26.90 22.12
CA SER A 20 -27.66 26.04 22.60
C SER A 20 -28.29 25.26 21.44
N GLY A 21 -28.48 23.98 21.66
CA GLY A 21 -29.71 23.27 21.37
C GLY A 21 -30.05 22.94 19.93
N ALA A 22 -29.83 21.68 19.56
CA ALA A 22 -30.85 20.87 18.91
C ALA A 22 -30.44 19.39 19.13
N LEU A 23 -31.08 18.76 20.09
CA LEU A 23 -31.07 17.32 20.28
C LEU A 23 -31.86 16.70 19.12
N CYS A 24 -31.21 16.40 17.99
CA CYS A 24 -31.72 15.44 17.02
C CYS A 24 -31.39 14.05 17.56
N ALA A 25 -32.43 13.35 18.04
CA ALA A 25 -32.34 11.92 18.31
C ALA A 25 -32.15 11.20 16.99
N ALA A 26 -30.88 11.08 16.55
CA ALA A 26 -30.49 10.13 15.53
C ALA A 26 -30.62 8.75 16.16
N ALA A 27 -31.53 7.93 15.61
CA ALA A 27 -31.63 6.52 15.93
C ALA A 27 -30.22 5.92 15.77
N GLN A 28 -29.62 5.51 16.87
CA GLN A 28 -28.36 4.75 16.85
C GLN A 28 -28.71 3.37 16.28
N VAL A 29 -28.51 3.19 14.98
CA VAL A 29 -28.37 1.87 14.39
C VAL A 29 -27.05 1.34 14.95
N GLU A 30 -27.13 0.37 15.87
CA GLU A 30 -25.95 -0.32 16.35
C GLU A 30 -25.24 -0.95 15.14
N PRO A 31 -23.97 -0.57 14.85
CA PRO A 31 -23.24 -1.15 13.74
C PRO A 31 -23.05 -2.64 14.01
N ASP A 32 -23.35 -3.48 13.03
CA ASP A 32 -23.09 -4.92 13.08
C ASP A 32 -21.60 -5.13 13.42
N PRO A 33 -21.28 -5.73 14.59
CA PRO A 33 -19.90 -5.90 15.03
C PRO A 33 -19.08 -6.86 14.15
N GLN A 34 -19.73 -7.55 13.20
CA GLN A 34 -19.07 -8.43 12.23
C GLN A 34 -18.66 -7.67 10.96
N ALA A 35 -19.49 -6.75 10.44
CA ALA A 35 -19.18 -5.94 9.26
C ALA A 35 -17.93 -5.06 9.46
N GLY A 36 -17.80 -4.43 10.62
CA GLY A 36 -16.65 -3.58 10.94
C GLY A 36 -15.30 -4.33 11.04
N LYS A 37 -15.30 -5.63 11.36
CA LYS A 37 -14.05 -6.41 11.46
C LYS A 37 -13.45 -6.77 10.11
N GLU A 38 -14.28 -7.10 9.12
CA GLU A 38 -13.80 -7.44 7.78
C GLU A 38 -13.24 -6.21 7.06
N ASP A 39 -13.87 -5.04 7.24
CA ASP A 39 -13.42 -3.78 6.66
C ASP A 39 -12.08 -3.32 7.27
N ILE A 40 -11.93 -3.37 8.59
CA ILE A 40 -10.67 -3.03 9.28
C ILE A 40 -9.53 -3.96 8.84
N LEU A 41 -9.79 -5.26 8.68
CA LEU A 41 -8.80 -6.21 8.21
C LEU A 41 -8.40 -5.98 6.75
N ALA A 42 -9.33 -5.57 5.89
CA ALA A 42 -9.05 -5.24 4.49
C ALA A 42 -8.19 -3.96 4.38
N GLU A 43 -8.52 -2.92 5.14
CA GLU A 43 -7.77 -1.68 5.23
C GLU A 43 -6.35 -1.91 5.75
N TRP A 44 -6.21 -2.65 6.85
CA TRP A 44 -4.91 -2.97 7.44
C TRP A 44 -4.02 -3.74 6.44
N ARG A 45 -4.58 -4.67 5.67
CA ARG A 45 -3.82 -5.41 4.66
C ARG A 45 -3.36 -4.52 3.51
N LEU A 46 -4.17 -3.60 3.01
CA LEU A 46 -3.79 -2.67 1.95
C LEU A 46 -2.71 -1.70 2.42
N SER A 47 -2.82 -1.16 3.63
CA SER A 47 -1.80 -0.33 4.25
C SER A 47 -0.48 -1.08 4.41
N SER A 48 -0.50 -2.29 4.97
CA SER A 48 0.66 -3.16 5.09
C SER A 48 1.28 -3.52 3.74
N MET A 49 0.48 -3.77 2.70
CA MET A 49 0.98 -4.01 1.35
C MET A 49 1.69 -2.77 0.79
N ALA A 50 1.12 -1.57 0.99
CA ALA A 50 1.73 -0.32 0.53
C ALA A 50 3.07 -0.06 1.22
N GLU A 51 3.18 -0.30 2.52
CA GLU A 51 4.43 -0.17 3.28
C GLU A 51 5.50 -1.14 2.79
N ARG A 52 5.15 -2.40 2.58
CA ARG A 52 6.08 -3.41 2.07
C ARG A 52 6.50 -3.13 0.62
N LEU A 53 5.63 -2.55 -0.21
CA LEU A 53 5.99 -2.06 -1.54
C LEU A 53 7.03 -0.94 -1.47
N ARG A 54 6.84 0.04 -0.57
CA ARG A 54 7.82 1.11 -0.35
C ARG A 54 9.17 0.56 0.14
N MET A 55 9.14 -0.42 1.04
CA MET A 55 10.36 -1.11 1.49
C MET A 55 11.06 -1.82 0.32
N ALA A 56 10.32 -2.56 -0.51
CA ALA A 56 10.88 -3.24 -1.68
C ALA A 56 11.47 -2.24 -2.69
N MET A 57 10.85 -1.09 -2.90
CA MET A 57 11.38 0.01 -3.72
C MET A 57 12.68 0.57 -3.15
N THR A 58 12.76 0.76 -1.84
CA THR A 58 13.98 1.19 -1.15
C THR A 58 15.11 0.18 -1.35
N LEU A 59 14.85 -1.11 -1.17
CA LEU A 59 15.83 -2.17 -1.40
C LEU A 59 16.25 -2.26 -2.87
N ALA A 60 15.33 -2.06 -3.82
CA ALA A 60 15.65 -2.00 -5.23
C ALA A 60 16.58 -0.81 -5.54
N THR A 61 16.35 0.35 -4.93
CA THR A 61 17.25 1.51 -5.03
C THR A 61 18.62 1.21 -4.43
N LEU A 62 18.68 0.59 -3.25
CA LEU A 62 19.95 0.17 -2.63
C LEU A 62 20.70 -0.84 -3.51
N ALA A 63 20.00 -1.74 -4.18
CA ALA A 63 20.63 -2.65 -5.14
C ALA A 63 21.23 -1.91 -6.34
N VAL A 64 20.56 -0.88 -6.87
CA VAL A 64 21.10 -0.03 -7.95
C VAL A 64 22.36 0.71 -7.52
N LEU A 65 22.38 1.25 -6.30
CA LEU A 65 23.47 2.05 -5.76
C LEU A 65 24.60 1.23 -5.12
N SER A 66 24.45 -0.09 -5.09
CA SER A 66 25.42 -0.98 -4.42
C SER A 66 26.80 -0.91 -5.10
N PRO A 67 27.89 -0.71 -4.33
CA PRO A 67 29.24 -0.58 -4.88
C PRO A 67 29.87 -1.93 -5.23
N THR A 68 29.32 -3.04 -4.73
CA THR A 68 29.88 -4.38 -4.95
C THR A 68 28.82 -5.37 -5.41
N PRO A 69 29.22 -6.42 -6.19
CA PRO A 69 28.27 -7.46 -6.59
C PRO A 69 27.65 -8.23 -5.40
N ALA A 70 28.37 -8.32 -4.28
CA ALA A 70 27.87 -9.02 -3.09
C ALA A 70 26.74 -8.24 -2.43
N THR A 71 26.93 -6.94 -2.16
CA THR A 71 25.88 -6.07 -1.58
C THR A 71 24.71 -5.91 -2.52
N GLN A 72 24.94 -5.83 -3.84
CA GLN A 72 23.88 -5.76 -4.83
C GLN A 72 23.01 -7.01 -4.78
N ARG A 73 23.59 -8.21 -4.81
CA ARG A 73 22.86 -9.48 -4.73
C ARG A 73 22.11 -9.62 -3.42
N LEU A 74 22.66 -9.15 -2.31
CA LEU A 74 21.98 -9.13 -1.02
C LEU A 74 20.66 -8.36 -1.12
N HIS A 75 20.69 -7.12 -1.60
CA HIS A 75 19.50 -6.29 -1.71
C HIS A 75 18.50 -6.84 -2.74
N ILE A 76 18.97 -7.39 -3.87
CA ILE A 76 18.09 -8.07 -4.84
C ILE A 76 17.38 -9.24 -4.17
N GLN A 77 18.08 -10.07 -3.40
CA GLN A 77 17.49 -11.21 -2.72
C GLN A 77 16.47 -10.77 -1.65
N GLN A 78 16.70 -9.67 -0.95
CA GLN A 78 15.74 -9.10 -0.01
C GLN A 78 14.46 -8.63 -0.71
N VAL A 79 14.56 -8.03 -1.92
CA VAL A 79 13.38 -7.70 -2.73
C VAL A 79 12.60 -8.97 -3.11
N ILE A 80 13.29 -10.02 -3.56
CA ILE A 80 12.67 -11.30 -3.90
C ILE A 80 11.94 -11.90 -2.69
N ASN A 81 12.56 -11.86 -1.51
CA ASN A 81 11.98 -12.32 -0.26
C ASN A 81 10.67 -11.58 0.08
N LEU A 82 10.63 -10.26 -0.08
CA LEU A 82 9.42 -9.46 0.13
C LEU A 82 8.33 -9.77 -0.90
N LEU A 83 8.71 -10.05 -2.15
CA LEU A 83 7.76 -10.39 -3.20
C LEU A 83 7.14 -11.78 -3.00
N GLU A 84 7.95 -12.78 -2.73
CA GLU A 84 7.50 -14.18 -2.64
C GLU A 84 7.00 -14.55 -1.23
N GLY A 85 7.63 -14.02 -0.18
CA GLY A 85 7.39 -14.44 1.21
C GLY A 85 7.98 -15.83 1.52
N ALA A 86 7.78 -16.29 2.76
CA ALA A 86 8.38 -17.52 3.29
C ALA A 86 8.04 -18.81 2.52
N GLY A 87 6.91 -18.83 1.82
CA GLY A 87 6.50 -19.96 0.96
C GLY A 87 7.03 -19.89 -0.48
N GLY A 88 7.84 -18.89 -0.82
CA GLY A 88 8.34 -18.67 -2.16
C GLY A 88 9.45 -19.61 -2.57
N ARG A 89 9.52 -19.92 -3.87
CA ARG A 89 10.55 -20.81 -4.43
C ARG A 89 11.98 -20.28 -4.26
N HIS A 90 12.14 -18.96 -4.30
CA HIS A 90 13.44 -18.29 -4.25
C HIS A 90 13.68 -17.59 -2.92
N PHE A 91 12.85 -17.88 -1.91
CA PHE A 91 12.98 -17.32 -0.58
C PHE A 91 14.24 -17.79 0.13
N VAL A 92 14.99 -16.87 0.71
CA VAL A 92 16.23 -17.15 1.44
C VAL A 92 16.06 -16.70 2.90
N LYS A 93 15.84 -17.65 3.81
CA LYS A 93 15.44 -17.41 5.20
C LYS A 93 16.41 -16.52 6.00
N HIS A 94 17.71 -16.72 5.87
CA HIS A 94 18.70 -15.94 6.65
C HIS A 94 18.84 -14.48 6.20
N LEU A 95 18.18 -14.09 5.11
CA LEU A 95 18.12 -12.71 4.62
C LEU A 95 16.73 -12.08 4.79
N ALA A 96 15.81 -12.78 5.42
CA ALA A 96 14.52 -12.25 5.80
C ALA A 96 14.63 -11.49 7.13
N SER A 97 13.76 -10.50 7.35
CA SER A 97 13.52 -9.96 8.69
C SER A 97 12.97 -11.07 9.60
N GLU A 98 13.19 -10.96 10.92
CA GLU A 98 12.84 -12.02 11.90
C GLU A 98 11.36 -12.42 11.89
N GLU A 99 10.47 -11.57 11.40
CA GLU A 99 9.05 -11.89 11.23
C GLU A 99 8.82 -12.59 9.89
N GLU A 100 8.12 -13.74 9.94
CA GLU A 100 7.59 -14.43 8.75
C GLU A 100 6.48 -13.59 8.11
N VAL A 101 6.85 -12.54 7.40
CA VAL A 101 5.90 -11.66 6.71
C VAL A 101 5.40 -12.38 5.45
N PRO A 102 4.08 -12.47 5.25
CA PRO A 102 3.54 -13.00 3.99
C PRO A 102 4.06 -12.18 2.81
N GLY A 103 4.32 -12.85 1.68
CA GLY A 103 4.83 -12.18 0.48
C GLY A 103 3.78 -11.28 -0.16
N LEU A 104 4.23 -10.25 -0.86
CA LEU A 104 3.36 -9.34 -1.62
C LEU A 104 2.53 -10.07 -2.69
N LEU A 105 3.12 -11.05 -3.38
CA LEU A 105 2.44 -11.85 -4.40
C LEU A 105 1.33 -12.75 -3.83
N PRO A 106 1.55 -13.54 -2.76
CA PRO A 106 0.48 -14.29 -2.09
C PRO A 106 -0.66 -13.38 -1.61
N ASP A 107 -0.34 -12.24 -1.03
CA ASP A 107 -1.36 -11.30 -0.54
C ASP A 107 -2.17 -10.70 -1.69
N ALA A 108 -1.52 -10.28 -2.79
CA ALA A 108 -2.20 -9.75 -3.96
C ALA A 108 -3.12 -10.79 -4.63
N ARG A 109 -2.69 -12.07 -4.68
CA ARG A 109 -3.53 -13.18 -5.17
C ARG A 109 -4.74 -13.41 -4.27
N THR A 110 -4.53 -13.43 -2.96
CA THR A 110 -5.61 -13.61 -1.97
C THR A 110 -6.60 -12.46 -2.05
N LEU A 111 -6.13 -11.23 -2.12
CA LEU A 111 -6.96 -10.03 -2.29
C LEU A 111 -7.78 -10.11 -3.59
N SER A 112 -7.13 -10.39 -4.72
CA SER A 112 -7.80 -10.53 -6.01
C SER A 112 -8.89 -11.60 -5.99
N ALA A 113 -8.62 -12.77 -5.39
CA ALA A 113 -9.59 -13.84 -5.27
C ALA A 113 -10.80 -13.46 -4.38
N ARG A 114 -10.59 -12.68 -3.33
CA ARG A 114 -11.67 -12.16 -2.47
C ARG A 114 -12.52 -11.14 -3.21
N LEU A 115 -11.89 -10.19 -3.93
CA LEU A 115 -12.60 -9.16 -4.69
C LEU A 115 -13.49 -9.74 -5.78
N VAL A 116 -13.09 -10.84 -6.42
CA VAL A 116 -13.93 -11.54 -7.40
C VAL A 116 -15.21 -12.08 -6.77
N LYS A 117 -15.13 -12.53 -5.51
CA LYS A 117 -16.27 -13.11 -4.76
C LYS A 117 -17.10 -12.05 -4.02
N ALA A 118 -16.57 -10.84 -3.84
CA ALA A 118 -17.25 -9.78 -3.10
C ALA A 118 -18.48 -9.25 -3.86
N SER A 119 -19.53 -8.93 -3.12
CA SER A 119 -20.73 -8.27 -3.64
C SER A 119 -20.48 -6.77 -3.76
N LEU A 120 -19.66 -6.37 -4.74
CA LEU A 120 -19.36 -4.98 -5.01
C LEU A 120 -20.42 -4.34 -5.91
N ASN A 121 -20.72 -3.06 -5.67
CA ASN A 121 -21.54 -2.27 -6.57
C ASN A 121 -20.96 -2.31 -7.98
N GLN A 122 -21.82 -2.49 -9.01
CA GLN A 122 -21.40 -2.65 -10.39
C GLN A 122 -20.50 -1.51 -10.89
N LYS A 123 -20.75 -0.27 -10.46
CA LYS A 123 -19.94 0.91 -10.85
C LYS A 123 -18.51 0.86 -10.32
N VAL A 124 -18.27 0.21 -9.18
CA VAL A 124 -16.98 0.12 -8.51
C VAL A 124 -16.27 -1.19 -8.82
N ARG A 125 -17.02 -2.23 -9.15
CA ARG A 125 -16.52 -3.59 -9.36
C ARG A 125 -15.45 -3.67 -10.45
N GLU A 126 -15.75 -3.14 -11.64
CA GLU A 126 -14.78 -3.22 -12.76
C GLU A 126 -13.49 -2.47 -12.49
N PRO A 127 -13.50 -1.19 -12.00
CA PRO A 127 -12.27 -0.50 -11.63
C PRO A 127 -11.46 -1.22 -10.55
N VAL A 128 -12.12 -1.77 -9.52
CA VAL A 128 -11.46 -2.51 -8.44
C VAL A 128 -10.78 -3.78 -8.97
N LEU A 129 -11.48 -4.58 -9.76
CA LEU A 129 -10.91 -5.79 -10.35
C LEU A 129 -9.76 -5.49 -11.31
N ALA A 130 -9.87 -4.41 -12.10
CA ALA A 130 -8.79 -3.94 -12.97
C ALA A 130 -7.57 -3.52 -12.16
N ALA A 131 -7.74 -2.73 -11.10
CA ALA A 131 -6.65 -2.30 -10.22
C ALA A 131 -5.96 -3.49 -9.54
N ALA A 132 -6.71 -4.47 -9.03
CA ALA A 132 -6.17 -5.69 -8.44
C ALA A 132 -5.37 -6.53 -9.45
N LYS A 133 -5.89 -6.68 -10.66
CA LYS A 133 -5.22 -7.39 -11.76
C LYS A 133 -3.92 -6.69 -12.17
N HIS A 134 -3.93 -5.37 -12.29
CA HIS A 134 -2.73 -4.58 -12.60
C HIS A 134 -1.68 -4.70 -11.52
N THR A 135 -2.08 -4.57 -10.24
CA THR A 135 -1.17 -4.77 -9.10
C THR A 135 -0.48 -6.12 -9.17
N LEU A 136 -1.24 -7.20 -9.35
CA LEU A 136 -0.69 -8.56 -9.44
C LEU A 136 0.24 -8.72 -10.65
N SER A 137 -0.11 -8.14 -11.80
CA SER A 137 0.71 -8.20 -13.02
C SER A 137 2.05 -7.49 -12.81
N PHE A 138 2.06 -6.29 -12.23
CA PHE A 138 3.30 -5.55 -11.96
C PHE A 138 4.17 -6.22 -10.90
N LEU A 139 3.58 -6.85 -9.88
CA LEU A 139 4.35 -7.64 -8.90
C LEU A 139 5.04 -8.85 -9.54
N ASN A 140 4.39 -9.55 -10.47
CA ASN A 140 5.02 -10.64 -11.22
C ASN A 140 6.18 -10.13 -12.09
N LEU A 141 5.99 -9.01 -12.82
CA LEU A 141 7.07 -8.38 -13.60
C LEU A 141 8.24 -7.92 -12.72
N ALA A 142 7.95 -7.40 -11.53
CA ALA A 142 8.98 -7.02 -10.56
C ALA A 142 9.79 -8.24 -10.08
N LEU A 143 9.13 -9.36 -9.83
CA LEU A 143 9.81 -10.62 -9.47
C LEU A 143 10.69 -11.11 -10.61
N GLU A 144 10.18 -11.17 -11.84
CA GLU A 144 10.93 -11.60 -13.01
C GLU A 144 12.18 -10.72 -13.22
N ALA A 145 12.04 -9.41 -13.17
CA ALA A 145 13.15 -8.46 -13.30
C ALA A 145 14.18 -8.65 -12.17
N SER A 146 13.73 -8.86 -10.92
CA SER A 146 14.62 -9.13 -9.79
C SER A 146 15.40 -10.43 -9.97
N LEU A 147 14.75 -11.51 -10.44
CA LEU A 147 15.40 -12.79 -10.72
C LEU A 147 16.41 -12.68 -11.87
N LEU A 148 16.12 -11.85 -12.88
CA LEU A 148 17.10 -11.54 -13.95
C LEU A 148 18.29 -10.80 -13.37
N GLY A 149 18.07 -9.75 -12.56
CA GLY A 149 19.11 -9.00 -11.89
C GLY A 149 20.03 -9.88 -11.03
N LEU A 150 19.45 -10.83 -10.27
CA LEU A 150 20.21 -11.75 -9.43
C LEU A 150 21.16 -12.66 -10.24
N ARG A 151 20.79 -13.00 -11.47
CA ARG A 151 21.60 -13.83 -12.38
C ARG A 151 22.70 -13.08 -13.12
N GLN A 152 22.65 -11.75 -13.11
CA GLN A 152 23.65 -10.92 -13.80
C GLN A 152 25.03 -11.04 -13.15
N ARG A 153 26.05 -11.09 -13.99
CA ARG A 153 27.46 -11.07 -13.53
C ARG A 153 28.04 -9.66 -13.46
N ARG A 154 27.45 -8.72 -14.20
CA ARG A 154 27.91 -7.32 -14.26
C ARG A 154 26.99 -6.44 -13.43
N LEU A 155 27.58 -5.62 -12.55
CA LEU A 155 26.87 -4.67 -11.69
C LEU A 155 25.88 -3.79 -12.47
N GLU A 156 26.31 -3.22 -13.57
CA GLU A 156 25.50 -2.32 -14.39
C GLU A 156 24.25 -3.00 -14.96
N ARG A 157 24.38 -4.26 -15.42
CA ARG A 157 23.23 -5.01 -15.94
C ARG A 157 22.24 -5.36 -14.83
N ALA A 158 22.76 -5.77 -13.68
CA ALA A 158 21.91 -6.02 -12.51
C ALA A 158 21.23 -4.72 -12.06
N ALA A 159 21.92 -3.59 -12.04
CA ALA A 159 21.34 -2.29 -11.73
C ALA A 159 20.20 -1.92 -12.70
N ASN A 160 20.38 -2.13 -14.01
CA ASN A 160 19.34 -1.88 -15.00
C ASN A 160 18.09 -2.75 -14.78
N ASP A 161 18.26 -4.03 -14.42
CA ASP A 161 17.13 -4.90 -14.10
C ASP A 161 16.45 -4.46 -12.79
N MET A 162 17.20 -3.95 -11.81
CA MET A 162 16.64 -3.40 -10.57
C MET A 162 15.93 -2.05 -10.78
N LEU A 163 16.34 -1.22 -11.75
CA LEU A 163 15.57 -0.05 -12.16
C LEU A 163 14.20 -0.44 -12.75
N LYS A 164 14.14 -1.50 -13.56
CA LYS A 164 12.85 -2.05 -14.03
C LYS A 164 12.02 -2.56 -12.85
N THR A 165 12.65 -3.29 -11.92
CA THR A 165 11.98 -3.75 -10.69
C THR A 165 11.36 -2.59 -9.93
N TYR A 166 12.12 -1.51 -9.71
CA TYR A 166 11.62 -0.29 -9.06
C TYR A 166 10.41 0.29 -9.81
N ALA A 167 10.48 0.42 -11.13
CA ALA A 167 9.38 0.94 -11.94
C ALA A 167 8.10 0.08 -11.82
N TYR A 168 8.25 -1.25 -11.84
CA TYR A 168 7.12 -2.16 -11.66
C TYR A 168 6.54 -2.11 -10.24
N LEU A 169 7.38 -2.02 -9.21
CA LEU A 169 6.93 -1.84 -7.82
C LEU A 169 6.19 -0.51 -7.63
N SER A 170 6.69 0.56 -8.25
CA SER A 170 6.03 1.87 -8.24
C SER A 170 4.65 1.80 -8.94
N ALA A 171 4.56 1.12 -10.08
CA ALA A 171 3.29 0.90 -10.76
C ALA A 171 2.32 0.01 -9.96
N ALA A 172 2.84 -1.00 -9.22
CA ALA A 172 2.04 -1.83 -8.32
C ALA A 172 1.54 -1.05 -7.09
N LEU A 173 2.31 -0.09 -6.59
CA LEU A 173 1.88 0.82 -5.53
C LEU A 173 0.80 1.79 -6.03
N GLY A 174 0.98 2.35 -7.21
CA GLY A 174 0.12 3.39 -7.77
C GLY A 174 0.55 4.80 -7.36
N CYS A 175 -0.22 5.79 -7.79
CA CYS A 175 0.05 7.20 -7.53
C CYS A 175 -1.07 7.83 -6.70
N GLU A 176 -0.72 8.55 -5.65
CA GLU A 176 -1.70 9.27 -4.81
C GLU A 176 -2.26 10.51 -5.48
N SER A 177 -1.46 11.18 -6.31
CA SER A 177 -1.79 12.47 -6.91
C SER A 177 -2.53 12.38 -8.23
N ASP A 178 -2.58 11.20 -8.86
CA ASP A 178 -3.24 11.02 -10.15
C ASP A 178 -4.58 10.27 -10.00
N PRO A 179 -5.71 10.99 -9.97
CA PRO A 179 -7.04 10.39 -9.87
C PRO A 179 -7.43 9.57 -11.10
N THR A 180 -6.72 9.74 -12.23
CA THR A 180 -6.95 8.98 -13.46
C THR A 180 -6.17 7.67 -13.49
N ASN A 181 -5.16 7.53 -12.66
CA ASN A 181 -4.39 6.30 -12.51
C ASN A 181 -5.14 5.31 -11.61
N LEU A 182 -6.01 4.52 -12.22
CA LEU A 182 -6.83 3.50 -11.57
C LEU A 182 -6.04 2.23 -11.22
N GLY A 183 -4.70 2.27 -11.25
CA GLY A 183 -3.84 1.13 -10.96
C GLY A 183 -3.20 1.18 -9.58
N GLY A 184 -2.86 -0.01 -9.06
CA GLY A 184 -2.07 -0.17 -7.85
C GLY A 184 -2.85 -0.25 -6.53
N VAL A 185 -2.10 -0.52 -5.46
CA VAL A 185 -2.64 -0.70 -4.10
C VAL A 185 -3.33 0.57 -3.59
N LEU A 186 -2.78 1.75 -3.91
CA LEU A 186 -3.35 3.03 -3.50
C LEU A 186 -4.69 3.33 -4.20
N ALA A 187 -4.87 2.90 -5.44
CA ALA A 187 -6.16 2.98 -6.12
C ALA A 187 -7.18 2.04 -5.47
N LEU A 188 -6.77 0.84 -5.08
CA LEU A 188 -7.65 -0.12 -4.37
C LEU A 188 -8.14 0.45 -3.05
N SER A 189 -7.28 1.11 -2.26
CA SER A 189 -7.68 1.72 -0.99
C SER A 189 -8.68 2.87 -1.13
N ARG A 190 -8.70 3.54 -2.30
CA ARG A 190 -9.69 4.59 -2.60
C ARG A 190 -11.01 4.06 -3.15
N LEU A 191 -10.94 2.99 -3.95
CA LEU A 191 -12.10 2.42 -4.61
C LEU A 191 -12.91 1.50 -3.71
N LEU A 192 -12.26 0.89 -2.70
CA LEU A 192 -12.93 0.07 -1.71
C LEU A 192 -13.46 0.99 -0.62
N PRO A 193 -14.78 1.19 -0.51
CA PRO A 193 -15.35 2.04 0.52
C PRO A 193 -15.00 1.46 1.89
N LEU A 194 -14.54 2.32 2.79
CA LEU A 194 -14.21 2.00 4.19
C LEU A 194 -15.46 1.70 5.03
N SER A 195 -16.66 1.78 4.44
CA SER A 195 -17.92 1.35 5.06
C SER A 195 -19.05 1.25 4.03
N PRO A 196 -19.76 0.14 3.92
CA PRO A 196 -21.02 0.06 3.18
C PRO A 196 -22.23 0.47 4.04
N LEU A 197 -22.07 1.41 4.96
CA LEU A 197 -23.16 1.81 5.86
C LEU A 197 -23.57 3.25 5.59
N ALA A 198 -24.54 3.50 4.72
CA ALA A 198 -25.51 4.60 4.82
C ALA A 198 -26.23 5.03 3.51
N GLU A 199 -26.25 4.25 2.44
CA GLU A 199 -26.99 4.72 1.25
C GLU A 199 -28.35 4.05 0.98
N ASP A 200 -28.70 2.95 1.67
CA ASP A 200 -29.97 2.27 1.40
C ASP A 200 -31.13 2.63 2.35
N ALA A 201 -30.97 3.66 3.17
CA ALA A 201 -32.01 4.05 4.14
C ALA A 201 -32.97 5.16 3.65
N ASN A 202 -32.87 5.64 2.41
CA ASN A 202 -33.67 6.79 1.98
C ASN A 202 -34.40 6.63 0.63
N GLU A 203 -34.66 5.40 0.20
CA GLU A 203 -35.64 5.15 -0.88
C GLU A 203 -36.76 4.23 -0.37
N GLN A 204 -37.66 4.78 0.43
CA GLN A 204 -39.03 4.31 0.51
C GLN A 204 -39.97 5.49 0.30
N PRO A 205 -40.94 5.35 -0.64
CA PRO A 205 -41.90 6.35 -1.04
C PRO A 205 -42.96 6.63 0.04
#